data_a54145122ea87a11e205d9d0cda97479
#
_entry.id   a54145122ea87a11e205d9d0cda97479
#
_cell.length_a   1.000
_cell.length_b   1.000
_cell.length_c   1.000
_cell.angle_alpha   90.00
_cell.angle_beta   90.00
_cell.angle_gamma   90.00
#
_symmetry.space_group_name_H-M   'P 1'
#
loop_
_entity.id
_entity.type
_entity.pdbx_description
1 polymer ?
#
loop_
_entity_poly.entity_id
_entity_poly.type
_entity_poly.pdbx_seq_one_letter_code
_entity_poly.pdbx_strand_id
1 'polypeptide(L)'
;MTYKIKILTLFISCNIFADYQITVLATNISNYGGFGEWSFSALYESDKESILFDTGFHEDTVLHNAKILGKDLSKVNKVVLSHFHSDHTGGLI
;
A
#
# COMPACT_ATOMS: atom_id res chain seq x y z
N MET A 1 5.81 17.60 -40.68
CA MET A 1 6.29 16.47 -40.90
C MET A 1 7.17 15.74 -40.03
N THR A 2 7.80 16.20 -39.14
CA THR A 2 8.76 15.40 -38.44
C THR A 2 8.51 15.39 -36.99
N TYR A 3 7.36 15.66 -36.59
CA TYR A 3 7.15 15.81 -35.20
C TYR A 3 6.75 14.59 -34.48
N LYS A 4 6.33 13.65 -35.14
CA LYS A 4 5.80 12.51 -34.50
C LYS A 4 6.75 11.85 -33.61
N ILE A 5 7.95 11.97 -33.86
CA ILE A 5 8.92 11.21 -33.16
C ILE A 5 9.04 11.53 -31.70
N LYS A 6 8.80 12.73 -31.35
CA LYS A 6 8.99 13.07 -29.99
C LYS A 6 8.09 12.38 -29.06
N ILE A 7 6.97 12.03 -29.52
CA ILE A 7 6.01 11.43 -28.67
C ILE A 7 6.44 10.13 -28.11
N LEU A 8 7.16 9.40 -28.88
CA LEU A 8 7.59 8.12 -28.42
C LEU A 8 8.46 8.18 -27.23
N THR A 9 9.22 9.19 -27.16
CA THR A 9 10.12 9.33 -26.05
C THR A 9 9.39 9.43 -24.76
N LEU A 10 8.24 10.01 -24.78
CA LEU A 10 7.48 10.15 -23.60
C LEU A 10 6.99 8.85 -23.06
N PHE A 11 6.60 7.99 -23.94
CA PHE A 11 6.13 6.73 -23.50
C PHE A 11 7.16 5.98 -22.75
N ILE A 12 8.35 5.98 -23.22
CA ILE A 12 9.42 5.26 -22.61
C ILE A 12 9.66 5.75 -21.22
N SER A 13 9.58 7.03 -21.05
CA SER A 13 9.79 7.55 -19.73
C SER A 13 8.76 7.09 -18.76
N CYS A 14 7.54 6.99 -19.18
CA CYS A 14 6.50 6.55 -18.28
C CYS A 14 6.68 5.15 -17.82
N ASN A 15 7.26 4.33 -18.64
CA ASN A 15 7.43 2.94 -18.30
C ASN A 15 8.50 2.69 -17.25
N ILE A 16 9.33 3.66 -17.02
CA ILE A 16 10.44 3.49 -16.13
C ILE A 16 10.03 3.67 -14.67
N PHE A 17 8.92 4.32 -14.42
CA PHE A 17 8.65 4.82 -13.09
C PHE A 17 7.73 4.03 -12.21
N ALA A 18 7.30 2.91 -12.55
CA ALA A 18 6.32 2.23 -11.74
C ALA A 18 6.83 0.91 -11.17
N ASP A 19 8.02 0.93 -10.63
CA ASP A 19 8.61 -0.29 -10.13
C ASP A 19 8.03 -0.72 -8.80
N TYR A 20 7.56 0.20 -8.01
CA TYR A 20 7.02 -0.13 -6.70
C TYR A 20 6.05 0.95 -6.24
N GLN A 21 5.25 0.60 -5.25
CA GLN A 21 4.25 1.50 -4.70
C GLN A 21 4.13 1.26 -3.20
N ILE A 22 3.90 2.32 -2.45
CA ILE A 22 3.63 2.23 -1.03
C ILE A 22 2.26 2.83 -0.78
N THR A 23 1.40 2.09 -0.10
CA THR A 23 0.06 2.53 0.25
C THR A 23 -0.11 2.49 1.75
N VAL A 24 -0.46 3.60 2.36
CA VAL A 24 -0.73 3.64 3.80
C VAL A 24 -2.13 3.09 4.02
N LEU A 25 -2.24 2.04 4.82
CA LEU A 25 -3.50 1.35 5.07
C LEU A 25 -4.11 1.68 6.42
N ALA A 26 -3.34 2.12 7.38
CA ALA A 26 -3.86 2.54 8.67
C ALA A 26 -3.06 3.71 9.20
N THR A 27 -3.76 4.75 9.62
CA THR A 27 -3.19 5.93 10.22
C THR A 27 -4.34 6.69 10.88
N ASN A 28 -4.07 7.79 11.55
CA ASN A 28 -5.10 8.56 12.26
C ASN A 28 -6.15 9.18 11.36
N ILE A 29 -5.90 9.25 10.07
CA ILE A 29 -6.78 9.96 9.15
C ILE A 29 -7.25 9.00 8.07
N SER A 30 -8.49 9.15 7.65
CA SER A 30 -8.99 8.38 6.51
C SER A 30 -9.93 9.23 5.66
N ASN A 31 -10.19 8.73 4.45
CA ASN A 31 -11.12 9.34 3.51
C ASN A 31 -12.17 8.34 3.10
N TYR A 32 -13.27 8.81 2.60
CA TYR A 32 -14.25 8.03 1.81
C TYR A 32 -14.49 6.59 2.27
N GLY A 33 -15.05 6.45 3.44
CA GLY A 33 -15.42 5.14 3.91
C GLY A 33 -14.31 4.31 4.54
N GLY A 34 -13.09 4.83 4.55
CA GLY A 34 -12.00 4.18 5.27
C GLY A 34 -12.13 4.40 6.77
N PHE A 35 -11.36 3.63 7.53
CA PHE A 35 -11.29 3.79 8.98
C PHE A 35 -9.98 4.45 9.38
N GLY A 36 -10.06 5.49 10.20
CA GLY A 36 -8.90 6.08 10.84
C GLY A 36 -8.80 5.53 12.25
N GLU A 37 -7.59 5.32 12.74
CA GLU A 37 -7.36 4.85 14.08
C GLU A 37 -5.95 5.20 14.54
N TRP A 38 -5.73 5.16 15.83
CA TRP A 38 -4.39 5.38 16.38
C TRP A 38 -3.56 4.14 16.10
N SER A 39 -2.97 4.08 14.93
CA SER A 39 -2.18 2.93 14.51
C SER A 39 -1.40 3.23 13.25
N PHE A 40 -0.66 2.23 12.77
CA PHE A 40 0.02 2.35 11.50
C PHE A 40 0.03 1.03 10.75
N SER A 41 -0.09 1.11 9.44
CA SER A 41 0.15 0.00 8.53
C SER A 41 0.39 0.56 7.14
N ALA A 42 1.34 -0.01 6.43
CA ALA A 42 1.62 0.36 5.04
C ALA A 42 1.87 -0.90 4.22
N LEU A 43 1.43 -0.86 2.97
CA LEU A 43 1.65 -1.95 2.03
C LEU A 43 2.67 -1.52 1.00
N TYR A 44 3.74 -2.28 0.88
CA TYR A 44 4.74 -2.09 -0.17
C TYR A 44 4.51 -3.14 -1.24
N GLU A 45 4.44 -2.70 -2.48
CA GLU A 45 4.23 -3.59 -3.62
C GLU A 45 5.24 -3.33 -4.71
N SER A 46 5.79 -4.41 -5.26
CA SER A 46 6.60 -4.37 -6.47
C SER A 46 6.17 -5.53 -7.35
N ASP A 47 6.81 -5.68 -8.49
CA ASP A 47 6.52 -6.83 -9.35
C ASP A 47 6.98 -8.14 -8.74
N LYS A 48 7.80 -8.10 -7.70
CA LYS A 48 8.36 -9.29 -7.07
C LYS A 48 7.83 -9.56 -5.68
N GLU A 49 7.44 -8.52 -4.96
CA GLU A 49 7.08 -8.67 -3.56
C GLU A 49 5.87 -7.84 -3.17
N SER A 50 5.15 -8.33 -2.18
CA SER A 50 4.11 -7.58 -1.52
C SER A 50 4.32 -7.73 -0.03
N ILE A 51 4.66 -6.65 0.64
CA ILE A 51 5.07 -6.66 2.04
C ILE A 51 4.14 -5.77 2.85
N LEU A 52 3.57 -6.31 3.90
CA LEU A 52 2.79 -5.51 4.82
C LEU A 52 3.67 -5.10 5.99
N PHE A 53 3.80 -3.81 6.19
CA PHE A 53 4.58 -3.25 7.29
C PHE A 53 3.63 -2.77 8.36
N ASP A 54 3.66 -3.36 9.53
CA ASP A 54 2.73 -3.17 10.63
C ASP A 54 1.28 -3.50 10.23
N THR A 55 0.42 -3.75 11.17
CA THR A 55 -0.89 -4.30 10.88
C THR A 55 -2.06 -3.54 11.52
N GLY A 56 -1.81 -2.34 12.02
CA GLY A 56 -2.87 -1.55 12.63
C GLY A 56 -3.23 -2.01 14.01
N PHE A 57 -4.30 -1.47 14.54
CA PHE A 57 -4.75 -1.75 15.91
C PHE A 57 -5.94 -2.72 15.93
N HIS A 58 -7.04 -2.36 15.29
CA HIS A 58 -8.19 -3.26 15.24
C HIS A 58 -7.96 -4.31 14.16
N GLU A 59 -8.52 -5.48 14.38
CA GLU A 59 -8.23 -6.61 13.48
C GLU A 59 -8.76 -6.43 12.07
N ASP A 60 -9.73 -5.57 11.86
CA ASP A 60 -10.34 -5.40 10.55
C ASP A 60 -10.00 -4.09 9.83
N THR A 61 -9.30 -3.18 10.48
CA THR A 61 -9.04 -1.85 9.88
C THR A 61 -8.22 -1.94 8.62
N VAL A 62 -7.12 -2.67 8.66
CA VAL A 62 -6.24 -2.81 7.49
C VAL A 62 -6.98 -3.52 6.36
N LEU A 63 -7.74 -4.56 6.68
CA LEU A 63 -8.51 -5.28 5.67
C LEU A 63 -9.56 -4.39 5.04
N HIS A 64 -10.28 -3.63 5.84
CA HIS A 64 -11.30 -2.72 5.34
C HIS A 64 -10.69 -1.66 4.44
N ASN A 65 -9.63 -1.01 4.91
CA ASN A 65 -9.00 0.07 4.16
C ASN A 65 -8.34 -0.44 2.87
N ALA A 66 -7.76 -1.62 2.91
CA ALA A 66 -7.22 -2.23 1.70
C ALA A 66 -8.33 -2.44 0.66
N LYS A 67 -9.48 -2.91 1.11
CA LYS A 67 -10.60 -3.12 0.21
C LYS A 67 -11.08 -1.81 -0.41
N ILE A 68 -11.20 -0.76 0.39
CA ILE A 68 -11.61 0.56 -0.10
C ILE A 68 -10.63 1.08 -1.15
N LEU A 69 -9.34 0.82 -0.96
CA LEU A 69 -8.31 1.30 -1.86
C LEU A 69 -8.03 0.34 -3.03
N GLY A 70 -8.76 -0.74 -3.11
CA GLY A 70 -8.58 -1.70 -4.20
C GLY A 70 -7.31 -2.54 -4.09
N LYS A 71 -6.81 -2.75 -2.87
CA LYS A 71 -5.60 -3.52 -2.67
C LYS A 71 -5.92 -4.95 -2.25
N ASP A 72 -5.17 -5.89 -2.79
CA ASP A 72 -5.39 -7.31 -2.54
C ASP A 72 -4.33 -7.82 -1.56
N LEU A 73 -4.72 -7.99 -0.30
CA LEU A 73 -3.80 -8.44 0.72
C LEU A 73 -3.48 -9.93 0.64
N SER A 74 -4.21 -10.69 -0.18
CA SER A 74 -3.89 -12.10 -0.33
C SER A 74 -2.54 -12.32 -1.02
N LYS A 75 -2.00 -11.29 -1.64
CA LYS A 75 -0.70 -11.38 -2.30
C LYS A 75 0.46 -11.05 -1.38
N VAL A 76 0.18 -10.63 -0.17
CA VAL A 76 1.25 -10.30 0.79
C VAL A 76 2.04 -11.56 1.10
N ASN A 77 3.34 -11.48 0.89
CA ASN A 77 4.21 -12.62 1.16
C ASN A 77 5.13 -12.41 2.35
N LYS A 78 5.13 -11.24 2.93
CA LYS A 78 5.89 -10.96 4.15
C LYS A 78 5.16 -9.93 4.98
N VAL A 79 5.22 -10.09 6.30
CA VAL A 79 4.77 -9.09 7.24
C VAL A 79 5.98 -8.67 8.07
N VAL A 80 6.21 -7.38 8.15
CA VAL A 80 7.32 -6.82 8.93
C VAL A 80 6.72 -5.97 10.03
N LEU A 81 7.13 -6.19 11.25
CA LEU A 81 6.63 -5.42 12.39
C LEU A 81 7.71 -4.50 12.91
N SER A 82 7.36 -3.23 13.11
CA SER A 82 8.30 -2.26 13.66
C SER A 82 8.59 -2.53 15.12
N HIS A 83 7.57 -2.90 15.88
CA HIS A 83 7.70 -3.23 17.30
C HIS A 83 6.41 -3.94 17.74
N PHE A 84 6.35 -4.33 19.02
CA PHE A 84 5.30 -5.25 19.48
C PHE A 84 4.03 -4.57 20.03
N HIS A 85 3.93 -3.27 20.03
CA HIS A 85 2.76 -2.58 20.57
C HIS A 85 1.51 -2.90 19.76
N SER A 86 0.38 -2.92 20.43
CA SER A 86 -0.88 -3.39 19.84
C SER A 86 -1.36 -2.55 18.66
N ASP A 87 -1.03 -1.26 18.66
CA ASP A 87 -1.40 -0.39 17.55
C ASP A 87 -0.60 -0.64 16.28
N HIS A 88 0.33 -1.59 16.32
CA HIS A 88 1.10 -2.01 15.15
C HIS A 88 0.94 -3.51 14.86
N THR A 89 0.43 -4.27 15.82
CA THR A 89 0.32 -5.72 15.68
C THR A 89 -1.11 -6.23 15.71
N GLY A 90 -2.09 -5.33 15.90
CA GLY A 90 -3.47 -5.75 16.15
C GLY A 90 -4.14 -6.51 15.03
N GLY A 91 -3.70 -6.33 13.81
CA GLY A 91 -4.27 -7.02 12.66
C GLY A 91 -3.65 -8.36 12.33
N LEU A 92 -2.74 -8.85 13.16
CA LEU A 92 -2.07 -10.12 12.87
C LEU A 92 -2.95 -11.35 13.10
N ILE A 93 -4.08 -11.24 13.70
CA ILE A 93 -4.91 -12.38 14.09
C ILE A 93 -5.74 -12.90 12.96
#